data_2c80e58b98520f783ee26fea46f00847
#
_entry.id   2c80e58b98520f783ee26fea46f00847
#
_cell.length_a   1.000
_cell.length_b   1.000
_cell.length_c   1.000
_cell.angle_alpha   90.00
_cell.angle_beta   90.00
_cell.angle_gamma   90.00
#
_symmetry.space_group_name_H-M   'P 1'
#
loop_
_entity.id
_entity.type
_entity.pdbx_description
1 polymer ?
#
loop_
_entity_poly.entity_id
_entity_poly.type
_entity_poly.pdbx_seq_one_letter_code
_entity_poly.pdbx_strand_id
1 'polypeptide(L)'
;MIHEKSCGAVVFYKNGVDNYLLLQYEAGHWDFVKGNVEPNEAEIETVMRELREETGITASQLIEGFRERIQYFYRRQGETIQKEVVFFLLQSKTEKVELSFEHVGYAWLDYVRALEKLTFKNAKDVLQKAHTFLKTQKLV
;
A
#
# COMPACT_ATOMS: atom_id res chain seq x y z
N MET A 1 4.38 8.43 -24.93
CA MET A 1 4.32 8.38 -23.45
C MET A 1 4.15 6.94 -23.01
N ILE A 2 4.93 6.54 -22.04
CA ILE A 2 4.87 5.19 -21.48
C ILE A 2 3.86 5.17 -20.32
N HIS A 3 3.03 4.14 -20.27
CA HIS A 3 2.06 3.94 -19.20
C HIS A 3 2.48 2.76 -18.36
N GLU A 4 2.50 2.96 -17.02
CA GLU A 4 2.78 1.89 -16.07
C GLU A 4 1.63 1.78 -15.09
N LYS A 5 1.35 0.55 -14.68
CA LYS A 5 0.32 0.28 -13.67
C LYS A 5 0.87 -0.57 -12.56
N SER A 6 0.67 -0.11 -11.34
CA SER A 6 0.95 -0.88 -10.12
C SER A 6 -0.34 -1.06 -9.33
N CYS A 7 -0.33 -2.07 -8.48
CA CYS A 7 -1.38 -2.25 -7.48
C CYS A 7 -0.72 -2.42 -6.13
N GLY A 8 -1.39 -1.93 -5.11
CA GLY A 8 -0.89 -2.02 -3.75
C GLY A 8 -2.03 -2.06 -2.75
N ALA A 9 -1.68 -1.95 -1.48
CA ALA A 9 -2.68 -2.01 -0.43
C ALA A 9 -2.30 -1.16 0.76
N VAL A 10 -3.33 -0.55 1.35
CA VAL A 10 -3.26 -0.09 2.73
C VAL A 10 -3.49 -1.32 3.58
N VAL A 11 -2.51 -1.72 4.35
CA VAL A 11 -2.55 -2.92 5.19
C VAL A 11 -2.65 -2.47 6.65
N PHE A 12 -3.63 -3.02 7.37
CA PHE A 12 -3.77 -2.68 8.78
C PHE A 12 -3.82 -3.93 9.64
N TYR A 13 -3.42 -3.79 10.89
CA TYR A 13 -3.46 -4.83 11.91
C TYR A 13 -4.11 -4.24 13.15
N LYS A 14 -5.07 -4.96 13.72
CA LYS A 14 -5.76 -4.49 14.92
C LYS A 14 -5.04 -4.95 16.17
N ASN A 15 -4.61 -3.97 16.96
CA ASN A 15 -4.04 -4.20 18.28
C ASN A 15 -4.51 -3.06 19.18
N GLY A 16 -5.78 -3.14 19.63
CA GLY A 16 -6.46 -2.07 20.32
C GLY A 16 -7.00 -1.04 19.34
N VAL A 17 -6.12 -0.48 18.50
CA VAL A 17 -6.48 0.42 17.42
C VAL A 17 -5.99 -0.17 16.10
N ASP A 18 -6.41 0.43 14.99
CA ASP A 18 -5.91 0.05 13.69
C ASP A 18 -4.49 0.62 13.52
N ASN A 19 -3.53 -0.28 13.29
CA ASN A 19 -2.15 0.09 12.99
C ASN A 19 -1.89 -0.19 11.52
N TYR A 20 -1.29 0.76 10.82
CA TYR A 20 -1.06 0.70 9.39
C TYR A 20 0.39 0.35 9.09
N LEU A 21 0.59 -0.51 8.10
CA LEU A 21 1.92 -0.94 7.70
C LEU A 21 2.49 0.03 6.67
N LEU A 22 3.65 0.57 6.98
CA LEU A 22 4.43 1.37 6.05
C LEU A 22 5.78 0.71 5.83
N LEU A 23 6.26 0.78 4.60
CA LEU A 23 7.58 0.26 4.23
C LEU A 23 8.48 1.42 3.85
N GLN A 24 9.75 1.32 4.24
CA GLN A 24 10.76 2.27 3.80
C GLN A 24 11.48 1.69 2.60
N TYR A 25 11.45 2.40 1.49
CA TYR A 25 12.09 2.01 0.25
C TYR A 25 13.57 2.41 0.27
N GLU A 26 14.37 1.76 -0.55
CA GLU A 26 15.82 1.99 -0.57
C GLU A 26 16.17 3.46 -0.80
N ALA A 27 15.36 4.17 -1.60
CA ALA A 27 15.56 5.60 -1.83
C ALA A 27 15.23 6.47 -0.61
N GLY A 28 14.67 5.91 0.45
CA GLY A 28 14.41 6.58 1.71
C GLY A 28 12.96 6.96 1.98
N HIS A 29 12.11 6.96 0.98
CA HIS A 29 10.71 7.33 1.17
C HIS A 29 9.91 6.21 1.84
N TRP A 30 8.83 6.59 2.52
CA TRP A 30 7.89 5.68 3.16
C TRP A 30 6.59 5.63 2.38
N ASP A 31 6.11 4.44 2.10
CA ASP A 31 4.92 4.23 1.29
C ASP A 31 4.29 2.88 1.62
N PHE A 32 3.20 2.56 0.95
CA PHE A 32 2.51 1.27 1.12
C PHE A 32 3.19 0.17 0.31
N VAL A 33 2.82 -1.06 0.61
CA VAL A 33 3.11 -2.22 -0.25
C VAL A 33 2.53 -1.97 -1.63
N LYS A 34 3.32 -2.11 -2.68
CA LYS A 34 2.84 -2.00 -4.06
C LYS A 34 3.87 -2.55 -5.04
N GLY A 35 3.41 -2.93 -6.20
CA GLY A 35 4.29 -3.37 -7.27
C GLY A 35 3.58 -3.42 -8.61
N ASN A 36 4.37 -3.61 -9.65
CA ASN A 36 3.87 -3.61 -11.03
C ASN A 36 2.98 -4.82 -11.31
N VAL A 37 1.90 -4.57 -12.04
CA VAL A 37 1.02 -5.63 -12.52
C VAL A 37 1.77 -6.43 -13.58
N GLU A 38 1.80 -7.75 -13.43
CA GLU A 38 2.43 -8.63 -14.40
C GLU A 38 1.43 -9.04 -15.49
N PRO A 39 1.92 -9.51 -16.67
CA PRO A 39 1.01 -9.94 -17.72
C PRO A 39 0.00 -10.99 -17.23
N ASN A 40 -1.26 -10.80 -17.61
CA ASN A 40 -2.37 -11.70 -17.26
C ASN A 40 -2.69 -11.76 -15.77
N GLU A 41 -2.18 -10.83 -14.99
CA GLU A 41 -2.42 -10.77 -13.55
C GLU A 41 -3.59 -9.81 -13.27
N ALA A 42 -4.56 -10.26 -12.47
CA ALA A 42 -5.62 -9.38 -12.01
C ALA A 42 -5.08 -8.46 -10.92
N GLU A 43 -5.73 -7.33 -10.70
CA GLU A 43 -5.30 -6.34 -9.71
C GLU A 43 -5.06 -6.96 -8.34
N ILE A 44 -6.03 -7.72 -7.85
CA ILE A 44 -5.91 -8.31 -6.50
C ILE A 44 -4.81 -9.37 -6.44
N GLU A 45 -4.56 -10.07 -7.54
CA GLU A 45 -3.46 -11.03 -7.60
C GLU A 45 -2.11 -10.34 -7.45
N THR A 46 -1.96 -9.17 -8.08
CA THR A 46 -0.75 -8.35 -7.92
C THR A 46 -0.57 -7.95 -6.46
N VAL A 47 -1.64 -7.48 -5.82
CA VAL A 47 -1.59 -7.05 -4.43
C VAL A 47 -1.14 -8.19 -3.51
N MET A 48 -1.76 -9.36 -3.66
CA MET A 48 -1.43 -10.52 -2.81
C MET A 48 -0.01 -11.01 -3.05
N ARG A 49 0.44 -11.01 -4.30
CA ARG A 49 1.80 -11.40 -4.64
C ARG A 49 2.82 -10.44 -4.04
N GLU A 50 2.60 -9.12 -4.21
CA GLU A 50 3.52 -8.11 -3.69
C GLU A 50 3.55 -8.12 -2.16
N LEU A 51 2.41 -8.30 -1.51
CA LEU A 51 2.35 -8.39 -0.05
C LEU A 51 3.22 -9.55 0.44
N ARG A 52 3.08 -10.71 -0.19
CA ARG A 52 3.88 -11.88 0.17
C ARG A 52 5.38 -11.65 -0.09
N GLU A 53 5.71 -11.12 -1.27
CA GLU A 53 7.10 -10.90 -1.65
C GLU A 53 7.78 -9.85 -0.79
N GLU A 54 7.09 -8.75 -0.47
CA GLU A 54 7.69 -7.63 0.24
C GLU A 54 7.68 -7.79 1.76
N THR A 55 6.73 -8.53 2.31
CA THR A 55 6.53 -8.60 3.77
C THR A 55 6.44 -10.01 4.34
N GLY A 56 6.28 -11.02 3.49
CA GLY A 56 6.05 -12.38 3.95
C GLY A 56 4.64 -12.65 4.47
N ILE A 57 3.77 -11.64 4.48
CA ILE A 57 2.40 -11.81 4.99
C ILE A 57 1.56 -12.59 3.98
N THR A 58 0.95 -13.68 4.43
CA THR A 58 0.01 -14.49 3.65
C THR A 58 -1.36 -14.54 4.30
N ALA A 59 -1.44 -14.37 5.62
CA ALA A 59 -2.69 -14.40 6.37
C ALA A 59 -3.30 -13.00 6.39
N SER A 60 -4.12 -12.70 5.39
CA SER A 60 -4.77 -11.41 5.27
C SER A 60 -6.19 -11.57 4.72
N GLN A 61 -6.99 -10.53 4.92
CA GLN A 61 -8.37 -10.50 4.46
C GLN A 61 -8.61 -9.20 3.68
N LEU A 62 -9.15 -9.32 2.47
CA LEU A 62 -9.56 -8.17 1.68
C LEU A 62 -10.79 -7.53 2.32
N ILE A 63 -10.74 -6.22 2.52
CA ILE A 63 -11.90 -5.45 2.96
C ILE A 63 -12.59 -4.95 1.70
N GLU A 64 -13.74 -5.52 1.39
CA GLU A 64 -14.45 -5.20 0.18
C GLU A 64 -15.01 -3.78 0.20
N GLY A 65 -15.10 -3.18 -0.98
CA GLY A 65 -15.69 -1.86 -1.17
C GLY A 65 -14.68 -0.73 -1.24
N PHE A 66 -13.41 -0.98 -0.94
CA PHE A 66 -12.38 0.04 -1.03
C PHE A 66 -11.46 -0.21 -2.23
N ARG A 67 -11.42 0.77 -3.11
CA ARG A 67 -10.49 0.76 -4.26
C ARG A 67 -10.22 2.21 -4.63
N GLU A 68 -8.97 2.65 -4.45
CA GLU A 68 -8.56 4.02 -4.74
C GLU A 68 -7.46 4.04 -5.78
N ARG A 69 -7.61 4.92 -6.75
CA ARG A 69 -6.68 5.06 -7.84
C ARG A 69 -5.98 6.40 -7.74
N ILE A 70 -4.65 6.40 -7.83
CA ILE A 70 -3.87 7.61 -7.98
C ILE A 70 -3.13 7.56 -9.31
N GLN A 71 -2.75 8.72 -9.80
CA GLN A 71 -2.05 8.86 -11.06
C GLN A 71 -1.06 9.99 -10.93
N TYR A 72 0.16 9.75 -11.44
CA TYR A 72 1.19 10.78 -11.47
C TYR A 72 2.13 10.54 -12.63
N PHE A 73 2.94 11.56 -12.94
CA PHE A 73 3.91 11.50 -14.02
C PHE A 73 5.32 11.61 -13.45
N TYR A 74 6.25 10.91 -14.05
CA TYR A 74 7.66 11.06 -13.72
C TYR A 74 8.51 10.85 -14.98
N ARG A 75 9.77 11.22 -14.90
CA ARG A 75 10.69 11.11 -16.03
C ARG A 75 11.72 10.02 -15.73
N ARG A 76 12.01 9.22 -16.73
CA ARG A 76 13.03 8.19 -16.67
C ARG A 76 13.73 8.15 -18.02
N GLN A 77 15.05 8.37 -18.01
CA GLN A 77 15.89 8.33 -19.23
C GLN A 77 15.32 9.21 -20.36
N GLY A 78 14.88 10.41 -20.00
CA GLY A 78 14.35 11.35 -20.96
C GLY A 78 12.92 11.15 -21.40
N GLU A 79 12.27 10.05 -20.96
CA GLU A 79 10.89 9.77 -21.32
C GLU A 79 9.94 10.09 -20.18
N THR A 80 8.75 10.57 -20.51
CA THR A 80 7.69 10.80 -19.55
C THR A 80 6.92 9.51 -19.33
N ILE A 81 6.80 9.11 -18.06
CA ILE A 81 6.06 7.92 -17.65
C ILE A 81 4.79 8.37 -16.94
N GLN A 82 3.65 7.87 -17.40
CA GLN A 82 2.38 8.04 -16.69
C GLN A 82 2.18 6.81 -15.82
N LYS A 83 2.15 7.02 -14.50
CA LYS A 83 2.02 5.95 -13.53
C LYS A 83 0.65 5.95 -12.91
N GLU A 84 0.00 4.82 -12.95
CA GLU A 84 -1.27 4.57 -12.24
C GLU A 84 -1.00 3.59 -11.12
N VAL A 85 -1.53 3.84 -9.92
CA VAL A 85 -1.48 2.90 -8.81
C VAL A 85 -2.88 2.74 -8.27
N VAL A 86 -3.31 1.49 -8.14
CA VAL A 86 -4.62 1.15 -7.57
C VAL A 86 -4.38 0.52 -6.19
N PHE A 87 -5.01 1.07 -5.16
CA PHE A 87 -4.86 0.61 -3.79
C PHE A 87 -6.13 -0.07 -3.29
N PHE A 88 -5.93 -1.22 -2.67
CA PHE A 88 -6.97 -1.95 -1.95
C PHE A 88 -6.72 -1.83 -0.45
N LEU A 89 -7.61 -2.40 0.35
CA LEU A 89 -7.53 -2.35 1.80
C LEU A 89 -7.52 -3.78 2.32
N LEU A 90 -6.48 -4.13 3.08
CA LEU A 90 -6.29 -5.47 3.60
C LEU A 90 -6.10 -5.45 5.11
N GLN A 91 -6.76 -6.37 5.79
CA GLN A 91 -6.50 -6.61 7.20
C GLN A 91 -5.50 -7.76 7.32
N SER A 92 -4.35 -7.48 7.91
CA SER A 92 -3.38 -8.52 8.22
C SER A 92 -3.80 -9.23 9.51
N LYS A 93 -3.61 -10.54 9.55
CA LYS A 93 -3.87 -11.33 10.76
C LYS A 93 -2.62 -11.52 11.60
N THR A 94 -1.51 -10.92 11.19
CA THR A 94 -0.24 -10.98 11.89
C THR A 94 0.48 -9.65 11.77
N GLU A 95 1.28 -9.29 12.78
CA GLU A 95 2.16 -8.12 12.67
C GLU A 95 3.60 -8.52 12.32
N LYS A 96 3.87 -9.82 12.15
CA LYS A 96 5.19 -10.29 11.77
C LYS A 96 5.48 -9.94 10.32
N VAL A 97 6.59 -9.24 10.09
CA VAL A 97 7.04 -8.82 8.76
C VAL A 97 8.45 -9.32 8.52
N GLU A 98 8.66 -9.93 7.35
CA GLU A 98 9.97 -10.32 6.87
C GLU A 98 10.21 -9.54 5.59
N LEU A 99 11.00 -8.46 5.67
CA LEU A 99 11.22 -7.57 4.53
C LEU A 99 12.04 -8.25 3.43
N SER A 100 11.66 -7.95 2.19
CA SER A 100 12.51 -8.28 1.05
C SER A 100 13.74 -7.37 1.08
N PHE A 101 14.76 -7.75 0.31
CA PHE A 101 15.98 -6.95 0.21
C PHE A 101 15.75 -5.57 -0.46
N GLU A 102 14.61 -5.37 -1.08
CA GLU A 102 14.27 -4.09 -1.74
C GLU A 102 13.86 -3.00 -0.76
N HIS A 103 13.61 -3.37 0.49
CA HIS A 103 13.14 -2.43 1.52
C HIS A 103 14.12 -2.39 2.67
N VAL A 104 14.28 -1.22 3.27
CA VAL A 104 15.24 -1.01 4.35
C VAL A 104 14.60 -0.86 5.72
N GLY A 105 13.28 -0.80 5.79
CA GLY A 105 12.58 -0.69 7.07
C GLY A 105 11.08 -0.88 6.92
N TYR A 106 10.42 -1.09 8.05
CA TYR A 106 8.97 -1.10 8.12
C TYR A 106 8.51 -0.59 9.48
N ALA A 107 7.25 -0.18 9.53
CA ALA A 107 6.64 0.25 10.79
C ALA A 107 5.15 -0.03 10.76
N TRP A 108 4.62 -0.46 11.90
CA TRP A 108 3.18 -0.50 12.17
C TRP A 108 2.85 0.73 12.99
N LEU A 109 2.05 1.63 12.46
CA LEU A 109 1.79 2.92 13.09
C LEU A 109 0.29 3.21 13.15
N ASP A 110 -0.13 3.85 14.24
CA ASP A 110 -1.50 4.35 14.31
C ASP A 110 -1.71 5.39 13.20
N TYR A 111 -2.96 5.77 13.00
CA TYR A 111 -3.33 6.65 11.90
C TYR A 111 -2.53 7.96 11.88
N VAL A 112 -2.44 8.65 13.01
CA VAL A 112 -1.77 9.95 13.06
C VAL A 112 -0.30 9.83 12.71
N ARG A 113 0.38 8.84 13.30
CA ARG A 113 1.81 8.63 13.04
C ARG A 113 2.06 8.13 11.62
N ALA A 114 1.20 7.26 11.11
CA ALA A 114 1.32 6.79 9.73
C ALA A 114 1.15 7.93 8.74
N LEU A 115 0.17 8.79 8.98
CA LEU A 115 -0.08 9.94 8.12
C LEU A 115 1.13 10.88 8.10
N GLU A 116 1.74 11.11 9.25
CA GLU A 116 2.93 11.96 9.34
C GLU A 116 4.12 11.33 8.62
N LYS A 117 4.28 10.02 8.72
CA LYS A 117 5.46 9.33 8.21
C LYS A 117 5.43 9.15 6.69
N LEU A 118 4.28 8.97 6.09
CA LEU A 118 4.18 8.84 4.65
C LEU A 118 4.83 10.02 3.95
N THR A 119 5.64 9.75 2.94
CA THR A 119 6.42 10.79 2.27
C THR A 119 5.58 11.62 1.31
N PHE A 120 4.69 10.97 0.56
CA PHE A 120 4.00 11.63 -0.56
C PHE A 120 2.55 11.97 -0.21
N LYS A 121 2.11 13.13 -0.71
CA LYS A 121 0.74 13.60 -0.49
C LYS A 121 -0.31 12.61 -1.01
N ASN A 122 -0.07 12.01 -2.17
CA ASN A 122 -1.01 11.03 -2.72
C ASN A 122 -1.22 9.86 -1.77
N ALA A 123 -0.15 9.36 -1.15
CA ALA A 123 -0.25 8.26 -0.19
C ALA A 123 -1.02 8.70 1.07
N LYS A 124 -0.77 9.92 1.53
CA LYS A 124 -1.51 10.46 2.68
C LYS A 124 -3.00 10.55 2.40
N ASP A 125 -3.37 10.98 1.20
CA ASP A 125 -4.77 11.07 0.78
C ASP A 125 -5.43 9.68 0.76
N VAL A 126 -4.73 8.69 0.26
CA VAL A 126 -5.21 7.30 0.24
C VAL A 126 -5.41 6.77 1.66
N LEU A 127 -4.46 7.05 2.55
CA LEU A 127 -4.58 6.63 3.96
C LEU A 127 -5.80 7.27 4.63
N GLN A 128 -6.03 8.56 4.38
CA GLN A 128 -7.19 9.24 4.93
C GLN A 128 -8.49 8.59 4.48
N LYS A 129 -8.58 8.24 3.21
CA LYS A 129 -9.77 7.58 2.65
C LYS A 129 -9.95 6.19 3.25
N ALA A 130 -8.88 5.44 3.39
CA ALA A 130 -8.93 4.09 3.98
C ALA A 130 -9.38 4.15 5.43
N HIS A 131 -8.82 5.08 6.20
CA HIS A 131 -9.16 5.23 7.62
C HIS A 131 -10.62 5.63 7.79
N THR A 132 -11.09 6.57 6.99
CA THR A 132 -12.51 6.99 7.00
C THR A 132 -13.41 5.82 6.63
N PHE A 133 -13.03 5.04 5.63
CA PHE A 133 -13.79 3.88 5.21
C PHE A 133 -13.92 2.86 6.35
N LEU A 134 -12.82 2.57 7.05
CA LEU A 134 -12.84 1.64 8.17
C LEU A 134 -13.72 2.13 9.31
N LYS A 135 -13.71 3.43 9.60
CA LYS A 135 -14.58 4.00 10.65
C LYS A 135 -16.06 3.86 10.26
N THR A 136 -16.39 4.09 9.01
CA THR A 136 -17.75 3.94 8.52
C THR A 136 -18.23 2.50 8.65
N GLN A 137 -17.38 1.53 8.33
CA GLN A 137 -17.71 0.11 8.46
C GLN A 137 -17.98 -0.29 9.91
N LYS A 138 -17.30 0.33 10.87
CA LYS A 138 -17.45 0.00 12.29
C LYS A 138 -18.74 0.53 12.91
N LEU A 139 -19.40 1.44 12.24
CA LEU A 139 -20.64 2.04 12.75
C LEU A 139 -21.87 1.19 12.45
N VAL A 140 -21.71 0.09 11.78
CA VAL A 140 -22.81 -0.79 11.39
C VAL A 140 -22.96 -1.95 12.36
#